data_f03a1dea365f69cfebe454ba77f8476d
#
_entry.id   f03a1dea365f69cfebe454ba77f8476d
#
_cell.length_a   1.000
_cell.length_b   1.000
_cell.length_c   1.000
_cell.angle_alpha   90.00
_cell.angle_beta   90.00
_cell.angle_gamma   90.00
#
_symmetry.space_group_name_H-M   'P 1'
#
loop_
_entity.id
_entity.type
_entity.pdbx_description
1 polymer ?
#
loop_
_entity_poly.entity_id
_entity_poly.type
_entity_poly.pdbx_seq_one_letter_code
_entity_poly.pdbx_strand_id
1 'polypeptide(L)'
;MPSPAASEPILERDQQAVLVWQRLAPERWPLPLDRLPQGTALVGGAVRDAWLNRLHQEPDLDLVVPNNALGLTRSLAKDLGGTVVVLDEKRDMARLVXQGWTVDIARQDGQTLEEDLQRRDYRLNAIAMTLQPPLRLVDPTGGLTDLSKGTLTAVRESNLTDDPLRLLRGLRLMAEIPLQADPRTVGWIHRHRHRLAAAAPERILAELQKLVAGPYAKHSMQLLIDLELVSPWGADQALPCQEDAALLTEEERAQALPLARLSRLISAEGLKKLRASRNLQERCRRLRHWRQTMPDDREALSEQDRLQLHLDLGSDLPALIVQLDSSLQADWLARWRDPTDPLFHPSAPMDGTTLQRELNLAPGPQLGVLLRHLLXEHAFGRISGKEDALLEAQRWCAQDRCAL
;
A
#
# COMPACT_ATOMS: atom_id res chain seq x y z
N MET A 1 13.58 5.28 39.62
CA MET A 1 13.67 3.93 38.99
C MET A 1 12.23 3.48 38.71
N PRO A 2 11.78 3.43 37.44
CA PRO A 2 10.47 2.84 37.21
C PRO A 2 10.53 1.34 37.50
N SER A 3 9.53 0.86 38.19
CA SER A 3 9.39 -0.55 38.51
C SER A 3 9.30 -1.35 37.22
N PRO A 4 9.97 -2.48 37.10
CA PRO A 4 9.82 -3.29 35.91
C PRO A 4 8.36 -3.70 35.77
N ALA A 5 7.79 -3.47 34.61
CA ALA A 5 6.42 -3.91 34.31
C ALA A 5 6.37 -5.40 34.57
N ALA A 6 5.40 -5.84 35.37
CA ALA A 6 5.22 -7.26 35.63
C ALA A 6 5.01 -7.95 34.28
N SER A 7 5.88 -8.90 33.96
CA SER A 7 5.71 -9.68 32.74
C SER A 7 4.38 -10.44 32.81
N GLU A 8 3.57 -10.31 31.78
CA GLU A 8 2.34 -11.09 31.68
C GLU A 8 2.70 -12.57 31.75
N PRO A 9 1.91 -13.37 32.48
CA PRO A 9 2.20 -14.79 32.57
C PRO A 9 2.17 -15.43 31.18
N ILE A 10 3.18 -16.28 30.90
CA ILE A 10 3.23 -17.02 29.63
C ILE A 10 2.13 -18.06 29.68
N LEU A 11 1.17 -17.95 28.74
CA LEU A 11 0.10 -18.92 28.59
C LEU A 11 0.65 -20.25 28.12
N GLU A 12 0.09 -21.35 28.62
CA GLU A 12 0.41 -22.66 28.09
C GLU A 12 -0.05 -22.76 26.63
N ARG A 13 0.58 -23.65 25.84
CA ARG A 13 0.31 -23.79 24.43
C ARG A 13 -1.18 -24.07 24.15
N ASP A 14 -1.82 -24.87 24.98
CA ASP A 14 -3.24 -25.19 24.80
C ASP A 14 -4.11 -23.94 25.02
N GLN A 15 -3.77 -23.12 26.01
CA GLN A 15 -4.48 -21.87 26.26
C GLN A 15 -4.29 -20.88 25.13
N GLN A 16 -3.09 -20.84 24.56
CA GLN A 16 -2.79 -20.00 23.38
C GLN A 16 -3.64 -20.43 22.18
N ALA A 17 -3.78 -21.74 21.97
CA ALA A 17 -4.59 -22.27 20.88
C ALA A 17 -6.06 -21.88 21.03
N VAL A 18 -6.60 -21.97 22.26
CA VAL A 18 -8.00 -21.56 22.53
C VAL A 18 -8.17 -20.07 22.23
N LEU A 19 -7.22 -19.25 22.66
CA LEU A 19 -7.32 -17.81 22.44
C LEU A 19 -7.27 -17.46 20.96
N VAL A 20 -6.35 -18.08 20.23
CA VAL A 20 -6.24 -17.88 18.76
C VAL A 20 -7.53 -18.31 18.07
N TRP A 21 -8.08 -19.47 18.46
CA TRP A 21 -9.33 -19.98 17.90
C TRP A 21 -10.48 -18.99 18.09
N GLN A 22 -10.60 -18.45 19.30
CA GLN A 22 -11.65 -17.48 19.61
C GLN A 22 -11.52 -16.22 18.76
N ARG A 23 -10.29 -15.75 18.58
CA ARG A 23 -10.02 -14.55 17.78
C ARG A 23 -10.28 -14.79 16.29
N LEU A 24 -9.98 -15.98 15.80
CA LEU A 24 -10.24 -16.34 14.41
C LEU A 24 -11.74 -16.43 14.12
N ALA A 25 -12.54 -16.75 15.12
CA ALA A 25 -14.01 -16.83 15.02
C ALA A 25 -14.46 -17.62 13.78
N PRO A 26 -14.12 -18.92 13.69
CA PRO A 26 -14.44 -19.69 12.48
C PRO A 26 -15.92 -19.78 12.15
N GLU A 27 -16.78 -19.57 13.12
CA GLU A 27 -18.23 -19.55 12.93
C GLU A 27 -18.67 -18.41 12.01
N ARG A 28 -17.82 -17.42 11.80
CA ARG A 28 -18.11 -16.29 10.92
C ARG A 28 -17.57 -16.49 9.49
N TRP A 29 -16.80 -17.55 9.28
CA TRP A 29 -16.17 -17.79 7.98
C TRP A 29 -17.24 -18.13 6.92
N PRO A 30 -16.96 -17.87 5.64
CA PRO A 30 -17.96 -18.13 4.58
C PRO A 30 -18.13 -19.59 4.25
N LEU A 31 -17.31 -20.47 4.83
CA LEU A 31 -17.39 -21.89 4.58
C LEU A 31 -17.48 -22.67 5.90
N PRO A 32 -18.29 -23.73 5.95
CA PRO A 32 -18.40 -24.52 7.16
C PRO A 32 -17.17 -25.42 7.33
N LEU A 33 -16.73 -25.56 8.59
CA LEU A 33 -15.55 -26.36 8.89
C LEU A 33 -15.76 -27.86 8.60
N ASP A 34 -17.00 -28.35 8.68
CA ASP A 34 -17.28 -29.75 8.44
C ASP A 34 -17.15 -30.15 6.97
N ARG A 35 -17.02 -29.17 6.08
CA ARG A 35 -16.73 -29.41 4.66
C ARG A 35 -15.25 -29.64 4.40
N LEU A 36 -14.39 -29.35 5.38
CA LEU A 36 -12.93 -29.45 5.21
C LEU A 36 -12.47 -30.87 5.56
N PRO A 37 -11.54 -31.42 4.77
CA PRO A 37 -11.04 -32.76 5.06
C PRO A 37 -10.24 -32.82 6.35
N GLN A 38 -10.16 -34.02 6.93
CA GLN A 38 -9.35 -34.25 8.11
C GLN A 38 -7.91 -33.86 7.83
N GLY A 39 -7.28 -33.17 8.76
CA GLY A 39 -5.90 -32.70 8.62
C GLY A 39 -5.76 -31.31 8.02
N THR A 40 -6.88 -30.62 7.74
CA THR A 40 -6.82 -29.24 7.28
C THR A 40 -6.32 -28.33 8.40
N ALA A 41 -5.49 -27.35 8.03
CA ALA A 41 -4.99 -26.35 8.96
C ALA A 41 -5.03 -24.96 8.34
N LEU A 42 -5.26 -23.97 9.18
CA LEU A 42 -5.07 -22.56 8.79
C LEU A 42 -3.62 -22.21 9.03
N VAL A 43 -3.01 -21.47 8.09
CA VAL A 43 -1.59 -21.11 8.19
C VAL A 43 -1.39 -19.62 7.92
N GLY A 44 -0.20 -19.14 8.17
CA GLY A 44 0.28 -17.86 7.68
C GLY A 44 -0.26 -16.65 8.43
N GLY A 45 -0.59 -15.61 7.67
CA GLY A 45 -0.88 -14.30 8.23
C GLY A 45 -2.06 -14.25 9.19
N ALA A 46 -3.13 -15.01 8.92
CA ALA A 46 -4.29 -14.98 9.80
C ALA A 46 -3.98 -15.57 11.18
N VAL A 47 -3.19 -16.65 11.23
CA VAL A 47 -2.77 -17.25 12.50
C VAL A 47 -1.89 -16.26 13.28
N ARG A 48 -0.90 -15.70 12.59
CA ARG A 48 0.00 -14.70 13.17
C ARG A 48 -0.78 -13.51 13.71
N ASP A 49 -1.70 -12.97 12.93
CA ASP A 49 -2.43 -11.76 13.31
C ASP A 49 -3.45 -12.06 14.41
N ALA A 50 -4.03 -13.25 14.43
CA ALA A 50 -4.90 -13.66 15.56
C ALA A 50 -4.09 -13.76 16.86
N TRP A 51 -2.89 -14.34 16.79
CA TRP A 51 -2.03 -14.42 17.96
C TRP A 51 -1.63 -13.02 18.47
N LEU A 52 -1.36 -12.08 17.53
CA LEU A 52 -1.01 -10.70 17.87
C LEU A 52 -2.24 -9.83 18.24
N ASN A 53 -3.44 -10.37 18.12
CA ASN A 53 -4.70 -9.65 18.37
C ASN A 53 -4.85 -8.43 17.46
N ARG A 54 -4.51 -8.60 16.17
CA ARG A 54 -4.64 -7.53 15.17
C ARG A 54 -5.39 -8.01 13.92
N LEU A 55 -6.22 -9.03 14.07
CA LEU A 55 -6.91 -9.65 12.94
C LEU A 55 -8.01 -8.72 12.40
N HIS A 56 -8.11 -8.62 11.10
CA HIS A 56 -9.21 -7.89 10.45
C HIS A 56 -10.51 -8.69 10.57
N GLN A 57 -11.65 -8.03 10.38
CA GLN A 57 -12.96 -8.69 10.50
C GLN A 57 -13.14 -9.79 9.45
N GLU A 58 -12.64 -9.55 8.24
CA GLU A 58 -12.69 -10.52 7.15
C GLU A 58 -11.26 -10.77 6.67
N PRO A 59 -10.48 -11.55 7.45
CA PRO A 59 -9.09 -11.80 7.07
C PRO A 59 -9.01 -12.72 5.86
N ASP A 60 -7.92 -12.60 5.11
CA ASP A 60 -7.59 -13.62 4.11
C ASP A 60 -7.28 -14.92 4.83
N LEU A 61 -7.89 -16.01 4.38
CA LEU A 61 -7.71 -17.32 4.99
C LEU A 61 -6.84 -18.18 4.09
N ASP A 62 -5.73 -18.67 4.63
CA ASP A 62 -4.83 -19.58 3.92
C ASP A 62 -4.97 -20.97 4.55
N LEU A 63 -5.57 -21.89 3.80
CA LEU A 63 -5.80 -23.25 4.26
C LEU A 63 -4.84 -24.22 3.57
N VAL A 64 -4.30 -25.13 4.36
CA VAL A 64 -3.49 -26.24 3.85
C VAL A 64 -4.29 -27.53 4.06
N VAL A 65 -4.47 -28.29 2.98
CA VAL A 65 -5.17 -29.58 3.01
C VAL A 65 -4.22 -30.70 2.59
N PRO A 66 -4.48 -31.95 3.02
CA PRO A 66 -3.56 -33.04 2.68
C PRO A 66 -3.41 -33.28 1.19
N ASN A 67 -4.49 -33.19 0.43
CA ASN A 67 -4.44 -33.38 -1.03
C ASN A 67 -5.69 -32.80 -1.69
N ASN A 68 -5.65 -32.72 -3.03
CA ASN A 68 -6.78 -32.35 -3.88
C ASN A 68 -7.40 -31.00 -3.50
N ALA A 69 -6.55 -29.98 -3.38
CA ALA A 69 -6.99 -28.63 -3.02
C ALA A 69 -7.89 -28.02 -4.12
N LEU A 70 -7.52 -28.20 -5.39
CA LEU A 70 -8.32 -27.69 -6.50
C LEU A 70 -9.72 -28.31 -6.52
N GLY A 71 -9.80 -29.64 -6.33
CA GLY A 71 -11.08 -30.34 -6.30
C GLY A 71 -11.95 -29.85 -5.17
N LEU A 72 -11.38 -29.68 -3.98
CA LEU A 72 -12.11 -29.15 -2.84
C LEU A 72 -12.62 -27.73 -3.11
N THR A 73 -11.76 -26.87 -3.68
CA THR A 73 -12.15 -25.50 -3.95
C THR A 73 -13.31 -25.44 -4.94
N ARG A 74 -13.26 -26.24 -6.00
CA ARG A 74 -14.34 -26.31 -6.98
C ARG A 74 -15.65 -26.83 -6.36
N SER A 75 -15.55 -27.83 -5.50
CA SER A 75 -16.71 -28.38 -4.82
C SER A 75 -17.36 -27.34 -3.89
N LEU A 76 -16.53 -26.62 -3.12
CA LEU A 76 -17.03 -25.58 -2.24
C LEU A 76 -17.71 -24.46 -3.04
N ALA A 77 -17.10 -24.03 -4.14
CA ALA A 77 -17.68 -22.98 -4.98
C ALA A 77 -19.03 -23.39 -5.56
N LYS A 78 -19.13 -24.65 -6.01
CA LYS A 78 -20.37 -25.19 -6.57
C LYS A 78 -21.50 -25.17 -5.55
N ASP A 79 -21.19 -25.60 -4.33
CA ASP A 79 -22.20 -25.75 -3.28
C ASP A 79 -22.54 -24.45 -2.55
N LEU A 80 -21.55 -23.59 -2.35
CA LEU A 80 -21.72 -22.37 -1.55
C LEU A 80 -21.92 -21.11 -2.40
N GLY A 81 -21.65 -21.21 -3.69
CA GLY A 81 -21.70 -20.05 -4.58
C GLY A 81 -20.49 -19.16 -4.42
N GLY A 82 -19.55 -19.28 -5.29
CA GLY A 82 -18.34 -18.47 -5.25
C GLY A 82 -17.59 -18.60 -6.57
N THR A 83 -16.49 -17.88 -6.66
CA THR A 83 -15.63 -17.90 -7.84
C THR A 83 -14.32 -18.61 -7.51
N VAL A 84 -13.88 -19.49 -8.41
CA VAL A 84 -12.60 -20.19 -8.27
C VAL A 84 -11.56 -19.53 -9.17
N VAL A 85 -10.40 -19.24 -8.61
CA VAL A 85 -9.23 -18.80 -9.37
C VAL A 85 -8.12 -19.83 -9.13
N VAL A 86 -7.64 -20.45 -10.19
CA VAL A 86 -6.52 -21.40 -10.07
C VAL A 86 -5.24 -20.60 -9.91
N LEU A 87 -4.58 -20.73 -8.76
CA LEU A 87 -3.34 -19.99 -8.49
C LEU A 87 -2.12 -20.73 -9.04
N ASP A 88 -2.09 -22.06 -8.87
CA ASP A 88 -0.99 -22.89 -9.36
C ASP A 88 -1.50 -24.32 -9.50
N GLU A 89 -1.68 -24.75 -10.75
CA GLU A 89 -2.22 -26.08 -11.02
C GLU A 89 -1.24 -27.19 -10.61
N LYS A 90 0.05 -26.97 -10.86
CA LYS A 90 1.07 -27.98 -10.54
C LYS A 90 1.21 -28.18 -9.04
N ARG A 91 1.13 -27.08 -8.26
CA ARG A 91 1.23 -27.14 -6.81
C ARG A 91 -0.12 -27.40 -6.14
N ASP A 92 -1.19 -27.51 -6.92
CA ASP A 92 -2.54 -27.78 -6.42
C ASP A 92 -2.96 -26.68 -5.45
N MET A 93 -3.07 -25.45 -5.97
CA MET A 93 -3.46 -24.28 -5.21
C MET A 93 -4.56 -23.52 -5.93
N ALA A 94 -5.62 -23.16 -5.21
CA ALA A 94 -6.73 -22.38 -5.77
C ALA A 94 -7.24 -21.38 -4.75
N ARG A 95 -7.91 -20.35 -5.26
CA ARG A 95 -8.54 -19.30 -4.46
C ARG A 95 -10.04 -19.39 -4.63
N LEU A 96 -10.76 -19.30 -3.52
CA LEU A 96 -12.21 -19.19 -3.47
C LEU A 96 -12.55 -17.77 -3.02
N VAL A 97 -13.34 -17.10 -3.85
CA VAL A 97 -13.86 -15.78 -3.46
C VAL A 97 -15.35 -15.91 -3.23
N UNK A 98 -15.75 -15.78 -2.05
CA UNK A 98 -17.11 -15.93 -1.69
C UNK A 98 -17.60 -14.86 -0.74
N GLN A 99 -18.62 -14.29 -1.02
CA GLN A 99 -19.25 -13.36 -0.03
C GLN A 99 -18.29 -12.28 0.47
N GLY A 100 -17.38 -11.83 -0.40
CA GLY A 100 -16.40 -10.83 -0.03
C GLY A 100 -15.15 -11.38 0.65
N TRP A 101 -15.15 -12.65 1.01
CA TRP A 101 -13.98 -13.30 1.61
C TRP A 101 -13.06 -13.88 0.54
N THR A 102 -11.78 -13.94 0.86
CA THR A 102 -10.77 -14.63 0.05
C THR A 102 -10.23 -15.80 0.85
N VAL A 103 -10.36 -17.01 0.29
CA VAL A 103 -9.86 -18.23 0.92
C VAL A 103 -8.92 -18.94 -0.08
N ASP A 104 -7.65 -19.00 0.25
CA ASP A 104 -6.67 -19.74 -0.53
C ASP A 104 -6.56 -21.15 0.04
N ILE A 105 -6.67 -22.13 -0.83
CA ILE A 105 -6.59 -23.55 -0.44
C ILE A 105 -5.44 -24.17 -1.21
N ALA A 106 -4.48 -24.71 -0.48
CA ALA A 106 -3.28 -25.29 -1.07
C ALA A 106 -3.07 -26.70 -0.55
N ARG A 107 -2.56 -27.57 -1.43
CA ARG A 107 -2.12 -28.88 -0.99
C ARG A 107 -0.87 -28.73 -0.13
N GLN A 108 -0.80 -29.50 0.93
CA GLN A 108 0.34 -29.58 1.82
C GLN A 108 1.63 -29.90 1.05
N ASP A 109 2.67 -29.12 1.31
CA ASP A 109 3.97 -29.30 0.67
C ASP A 109 4.80 -30.25 1.53
N GLY A 110 4.87 -31.50 1.09
CA GLY A 110 5.51 -32.56 1.86
C GLY A 110 4.48 -33.52 2.42
N GLN A 111 4.95 -34.45 3.24
CA GLN A 111 4.10 -35.50 3.77
C GLN A 111 3.41 -35.15 5.09
N THR A 112 3.91 -34.12 5.78
CA THR A 112 3.33 -33.70 7.04
C THR A 112 3.13 -32.19 7.04
N LEU A 113 2.26 -31.71 7.92
CA LEU A 113 2.07 -30.28 8.10
C LEU A 113 3.37 -29.60 8.55
N GLU A 114 4.13 -30.25 9.41
CA GLU A 114 5.42 -29.73 9.88
C GLU A 114 6.40 -29.52 8.72
N GLU A 115 6.44 -30.47 7.77
CA GLU A 115 7.29 -30.30 6.59
C GLU A 115 6.87 -29.12 5.75
N ASP A 116 5.56 -28.92 5.57
CA ASP A 116 5.05 -27.74 4.85
C ASP A 116 5.51 -26.45 5.50
N LEU A 117 5.33 -26.37 6.83
CA LEU A 117 5.71 -25.15 7.58
C LEU A 117 7.21 -24.86 7.50
N GLN A 118 8.04 -25.90 7.47
CA GLN A 118 9.50 -25.73 7.40
C GLN A 118 9.96 -25.27 6.01
N ARG A 119 9.09 -25.27 5.01
CA ARG A 119 9.40 -24.79 3.67
C ARG A 119 8.94 -23.35 3.43
N ARG A 120 8.38 -22.69 4.46
CA ARG A 120 7.87 -21.33 4.34
C ARG A 120 9.00 -20.31 4.52
N ASP A 121 8.68 -19.04 4.31
CA ASP A 121 9.68 -17.96 4.29
C ASP A 121 10.23 -17.64 5.69
N TYR A 122 9.38 -17.19 6.59
CA TYR A 122 9.81 -16.68 7.91
C TYR A 122 9.10 -17.43 9.01
N ARG A 123 9.79 -17.57 10.14
CA ARG A 123 9.28 -18.36 11.28
C ARG A 123 7.91 -17.87 11.74
N LEU A 124 7.71 -16.55 11.79
CA LEU A 124 6.46 -16.00 12.27
C LEU A 124 5.27 -16.25 11.32
N ASN A 125 5.54 -16.65 10.08
CA ASN A 125 4.50 -17.07 9.12
C ASN A 125 4.43 -18.57 8.96
N ALA A 126 5.24 -19.33 9.72
CA ALA A 126 5.30 -20.79 9.64
C ALA A 126 4.62 -21.43 10.85
N ILE A 127 3.46 -20.91 11.22
CA ILE A 127 2.65 -21.35 12.34
C ILE A 127 1.28 -21.75 11.78
N ALA A 128 0.75 -22.89 12.22
CA ALA A 128 -0.54 -23.36 11.79
C ALA A 128 -1.48 -23.55 12.97
N MET A 129 -2.78 -23.41 12.70
CA MET A 129 -3.84 -23.73 13.65
C MET A 129 -4.64 -24.88 13.07
N THR A 130 -4.74 -26.01 13.78
CA THR A 130 -5.59 -27.10 13.34
C THR A 130 -7.06 -26.68 13.38
N LEU A 131 -7.85 -27.19 12.45
CA LEU A 131 -9.26 -26.82 12.34
C LEU A 131 -10.22 -27.89 12.82
N GLN A 132 -9.71 -29.06 13.19
CA GLN A 132 -10.49 -30.12 13.81
C GLN A 132 -9.87 -30.54 15.14
N PRO A 133 -10.67 -30.99 16.09
CA PRO A 133 -10.12 -31.40 17.39
C PRO A 133 -9.08 -32.51 17.25
N PRO A 134 -8.03 -32.48 18.06
CA PRO A 134 -7.73 -31.46 19.08
C PRO A 134 -7.19 -30.17 18.48
N LEU A 135 -7.69 -29.03 18.94
CA LEU A 135 -7.24 -27.72 18.48
C LEU A 135 -5.83 -27.44 19.00
N ARG A 136 -4.90 -27.25 18.06
CA ARG A 136 -3.48 -27.04 18.40
C ARG A 136 -2.86 -25.98 17.51
N LEU A 137 -1.92 -25.25 18.10
CA LEU A 137 -0.98 -24.44 17.34
C LEU A 137 0.23 -25.33 17.01
N VAL A 138 0.56 -25.41 15.73
CA VAL A 138 1.69 -26.20 15.23
C VAL A 138 2.79 -25.22 14.83
N ASP A 139 3.91 -25.27 15.51
CA ASP A 139 4.96 -24.27 15.37
C ASP A 139 6.35 -24.95 15.37
N PRO A 140 6.69 -25.63 14.28
CA PRO A 140 7.96 -26.41 14.28
C PRO A 140 9.21 -25.54 14.18
N THR A 141 9.09 -24.26 13.77
CA THR A 141 10.25 -23.40 13.55
C THR A 141 10.52 -22.41 14.67
N GLY A 142 9.60 -22.26 15.61
CA GLY A 142 9.74 -21.30 16.70
C GLY A 142 9.15 -19.92 16.40
N GLY A 143 8.16 -19.85 15.52
CA GLY A 143 7.54 -18.59 15.13
C GLY A 143 6.86 -17.85 16.26
N LEU A 144 6.25 -18.58 17.21
CA LEU A 144 5.59 -17.93 18.34
C LEU A 144 6.61 -17.21 19.23
N THR A 145 7.79 -17.78 19.40
CA THR A 145 8.87 -17.13 20.14
C THR A 145 9.31 -15.86 19.40
N ASP A 146 9.45 -15.92 18.09
CA ASP A 146 9.82 -14.75 17.29
C ASP A 146 8.77 -13.65 17.43
N LEU A 147 7.47 -14.01 17.41
CA LEU A 147 6.42 -13.02 17.60
C LEU A 147 6.49 -12.35 18.98
N SER A 148 6.76 -13.15 20.02
CA SER A 148 6.90 -12.63 21.37
C SER A 148 8.08 -11.67 21.50
N LYS A 149 9.18 -11.98 20.81
CA LYS A 149 10.41 -11.17 20.87
C LYS A 149 10.44 -10.04 19.87
N GLY A 150 9.51 -10.02 18.91
CA GLY A 150 9.53 -9.03 17.85
C GLY A 150 10.69 -9.24 16.89
N THR A 151 10.97 -10.48 16.50
CA THR A 151 12.11 -10.83 15.66
C THR A 151 11.64 -11.39 14.32
N LEU A 152 12.31 -10.98 13.25
CA LEU A 152 12.10 -11.56 11.92
C LEU A 152 13.25 -12.52 11.62
N THR A 153 12.95 -13.81 11.55
CA THR A 153 13.95 -14.85 11.25
C THR A 153 13.47 -15.70 10.08
N ALA A 154 14.29 -15.82 9.05
CA ALA A 154 14.01 -16.74 7.95
C ALA A 154 14.09 -18.17 8.45
N VAL A 155 13.22 -19.04 7.94
CA VAL A 155 13.22 -20.45 8.35
C VAL A 155 14.55 -21.10 7.97
N ARG A 156 14.98 -20.90 6.71
CA ARG A 156 16.31 -21.33 6.25
C ARG A 156 16.68 -20.58 4.99
N GLU A 157 17.98 -20.50 4.72
CA GLU A 157 18.48 -19.73 3.57
C GLU A 157 17.88 -20.19 2.24
N SER A 158 17.81 -21.51 2.02
CA SER A 158 17.32 -22.06 0.75
C SER A 158 15.87 -21.68 0.48
N ASN A 159 15.06 -21.48 1.53
CA ASN A 159 13.66 -21.08 1.34
C ASN A 159 13.55 -19.70 0.70
N LEU A 160 14.49 -18.81 1.01
CA LEU A 160 14.51 -17.47 0.41
C LEU A 160 14.87 -17.52 -1.08
N THR A 161 15.70 -18.46 -1.48
CA THR A 161 16.08 -18.60 -2.89
C THR A 161 15.07 -19.42 -3.69
N ASP A 162 14.29 -20.27 -3.03
CA ASP A 162 13.22 -21.05 -3.70
C ASP A 162 12.17 -20.13 -4.32
N ASP A 163 11.87 -19.01 -3.68
CA ASP A 163 10.99 -17.97 -4.21
C ASP A 163 11.60 -16.63 -3.86
N PRO A 164 12.29 -15.98 -4.81
CA PRO A 164 13.02 -14.74 -4.48
C PRO A 164 12.15 -13.61 -3.96
N LEU A 165 10.84 -13.62 -4.23
CA LEU A 165 9.96 -12.59 -3.66
C LEU A 165 10.00 -12.61 -2.13
N ARG A 166 10.33 -13.74 -1.54
CA ARG A 166 10.45 -13.88 -0.08
C ARG A 166 11.49 -12.93 0.50
N LEU A 167 12.54 -12.59 -0.27
CA LEU A 167 13.53 -11.60 0.15
C LEU A 167 12.85 -10.26 0.49
N LEU A 168 11.95 -9.83 -0.38
CA LEU A 168 11.23 -8.56 -0.19
C LEU A 168 10.11 -8.70 0.83
N ARG A 169 9.47 -9.87 0.92
CA ARG A 169 8.38 -10.10 1.85
C ARG A 169 8.80 -9.88 3.31
N GLY A 170 10.07 -10.20 3.64
CA GLY A 170 10.58 -9.93 4.98
C GLY A 170 10.57 -8.45 5.31
N LEU A 171 11.01 -7.62 4.38
CA LEU A 171 11.02 -6.18 4.56
C LEU A 171 9.58 -5.62 4.65
N ARG A 172 8.67 -6.18 3.85
CA ARG A 172 7.26 -5.81 3.93
C ARG A 172 6.68 -6.14 5.31
N LEU A 173 6.99 -7.32 5.85
CA LEU A 173 6.55 -7.69 7.20
C LEU A 173 7.09 -6.73 8.26
N MET A 174 8.35 -6.29 8.11
CA MET A 174 8.94 -5.32 9.03
C MET A 174 8.24 -3.95 8.94
N ALA A 175 7.66 -3.62 7.80
CA ALA A 175 6.90 -2.38 7.66
C ALA A 175 5.52 -2.48 8.33
N GLU A 176 4.95 -3.67 8.42
CA GLU A 176 3.62 -3.91 8.97
C GLU A 176 3.63 -4.18 10.47
N ILE A 177 4.70 -4.80 10.96
CA ILE A 177 4.83 -5.26 12.33
C ILE A 177 6.15 -4.73 12.89
N PRO A 178 6.20 -4.29 14.17
CA PRO A 178 7.46 -3.78 14.73
C PRO A 178 8.43 -4.94 15.03
N LEU A 179 9.29 -5.23 14.06
CA LEU A 179 10.22 -6.37 14.10
C LEU A 179 11.65 -5.90 13.96
N GLN A 180 12.56 -6.61 14.62
CA GLN A 180 14.00 -6.50 14.39
C GLN A 180 14.45 -7.74 13.62
N ALA A 181 15.12 -7.52 12.50
CA ALA A 181 15.58 -8.64 11.69
C ALA A 181 16.79 -9.33 12.34
N ASP A 182 16.75 -10.65 12.39
CA ASP A 182 17.89 -11.46 12.81
C ASP A 182 19.08 -11.17 11.90
N PRO A 183 20.29 -10.93 12.46
CA PRO A 183 21.45 -10.58 11.63
C PRO A 183 21.78 -11.61 10.55
N ARG A 184 21.62 -12.90 10.84
CA ARG A 184 21.88 -13.95 9.84
C ARG A 184 20.86 -13.82 8.68
N THR A 185 19.60 -13.57 9.00
CA THR A 185 18.55 -13.36 8.00
C THR A 185 18.91 -12.17 7.11
N VAL A 186 19.32 -11.05 7.71
CA VAL A 186 19.74 -9.85 6.98
C VAL A 186 20.88 -10.19 6.02
N GLY A 187 21.86 -10.95 6.50
CA GLY A 187 22.99 -11.37 5.66
C GLY A 187 22.56 -12.22 4.48
N TRP A 188 21.62 -13.14 4.70
CA TRP A 188 21.09 -13.96 3.61
C TRP A 188 20.34 -13.13 2.59
N ILE A 189 19.53 -12.18 3.02
CA ILE A 189 18.77 -11.29 2.11
C ILE A 189 19.76 -10.50 1.26
N HIS A 190 20.80 -9.94 1.88
CA HIS A 190 21.82 -9.19 1.13
C HIS A 190 22.56 -10.08 0.15
N ARG A 191 22.94 -11.29 0.58
CA ARG A 191 23.68 -12.22 -0.28
C ARG A 191 22.91 -12.54 -1.56
N HIS A 192 21.61 -12.71 -1.45
CA HIS A 192 20.76 -13.16 -2.57
C HIS A 192 19.96 -12.05 -3.23
N ARG A 193 20.29 -10.79 -2.92
CA ARG A 193 19.49 -9.63 -3.37
C ARG A 193 19.26 -9.57 -4.87
N HIS A 194 20.25 -10.01 -5.64
CA HIS A 194 20.14 -9.96 -7.11
C HIS A 194 19.07 -10.90 -7.65
N ARG A 195 18.66 -11.90 -6.88
CA ARG A 195 17.66 -12.86 -7.33
C ARG A 195 16.26 -12.27 -7.38
N LEU A 196 16.04 -11.15 -6.68
CA LEU A 196 14.70 -10.54 -6.66
C LEU A 196 14.24 -10.15 -8.06
N ALA A 197 15.15 -9.75 -8.94
CA ALA A 197 14.81 -9.34 -10.31
C ALA A 197 14.17 -10.48 -11.12
N ALA A 198 14.32 -11.74 -10.70
CA ALA A 198 13.70 -12.87 -11.38
C ALA A 198 12.22 -13.04 -11.04
N ALA A 199 11.73 -12.39 -10.00
CA ALA A 199 10.31 -12.45 -9.62
C ALA A 199 9.47 -11.63 -10.60
N ALA A 200 8.18 -11.96 -10.70
CA ALA A 200 7.27 -11.24 -11.57
C ALA A 200 7.21 -9.75 -11.15
N PRO A 201 7.38 -8.82 -12.09
CA PRO A 201 7.39 -7.40 -11.74
C PRO A 201 6.16 -6.94 -10.97
N GLU A 202 4.99 -7.44 -11.34
CA GLU A 202 3.73 -7.07 -10.67
C GLU A 202 3.71 -7.51 -9.21
N ARG A 203 4.31 -8.67 -8.93
CA ARG A 203 4.39 -9.17 -7.55
C ARG A 203 5.35 -8.33 -6.71
N ILE A 204 6.48 -7.91 -7.32
CA ILE A 204 7.43 -7.02 -6.64
C ILE A 204 6.74 -5.70 -6.29
N LEU A 205 6.04 -5.10 -7.26
CA LEU A 205 5.35 -3.83 -7.03
C LEU A 205 4.29 -3.96 -5.93
N ALA A 206 3.54 -5.07 -5.92
CA ALA A 206 2.51 -5.29 -4.90
C ALA A 206 3.12 -5.33 -3.50
N GLU A 207 4.27 -6.01 -3.34
CA GLU A 207 4.96 -6.04 -2.04
C GLU A 207 5.46 -4.65 -1.65
N LEU A 208 6.01 -3.89 -2.61
CA LEU A 208 6.49 -2.54 -2.33
C LEU A 208 5.34 -1.61 -1.92
N GLN A 209 4.19 -1.72 -2.57
CA GLN A 209 3.03 -0.90 -2.22
C GLN A 209 2.55 -1.18 -0.79
N LYS A 210 2.56 -2.44 -0.38
CA LYS A 210 2.21 -2.80 1.00
C LYS A 210 3.26 -2.29 1.99
N LEU A 211 4.54 -2.37 1.61
CA LEU A 211 5.64 -1.93 2.45
C LEU A 211 5.52 -0.43 2.75
N VAL A 212 5.36 0.39 1.70
CA VAL A 212 5.32 1.84 1.89
C VAL A 212 4.05 2.30 2.63
N ALA A 213 3.01 1.48 2.65
CA ALA A 213 1.78 1.77 3.38
C ALA A 213 1.85 1.37 4.86
N GLY A 214 2.88 0.65 5.26
CA GLY A 214 2.97 0.12 6.62
C GLY A 214 3.28 1.18 7.66
N PRO A 215 2.81 0.98 8.89
CA PRO A 215 3.07 1.94 9.97
C PRO A 215 4.54 2.04 10.38
N TYR A 216 5.36 1.04 10.06
CA TYR A 216 6.79 1.03 10.36
C TYR A 216 7.63 1.10 9.08
N ALA A 217 7.07 1.70 8.02
CA ALA A 217 7.69 1.72 6.70
C ALA A 217 9.06 2.42 6.69
N LYS A 218 9.24 3.49 7.48
CA LYS A 218 10.50 4.24 7.47
C LYS A 218 11.69 3.35 7.81
N HIS A 219 11.56 2.57 8.87
CA HIS A 219 12.62 1.65 9.30
C HIS A 219 12.90 0.60 8.22
N SER A 220 11.84 0.03 7.66
CA SER A 220 11.95 -0.99 6.63
C SER A 220 12.55 -0.44 5.34
N MET A 221 12.17 0.77 4.94
CA MET A 221 12.70 1.41 3.74
C MET A 221 14.20 1.68 3.87
N GLN A 222 14.65 2.09 5.06
CA GLN A 222 16.07 2.32 5.28
C GLN A 222 16.86 1.02 5.12
N LEU A 223 16.36 -0.07 5.69
CA LEU A 223 17.01 -1.38 5.53
C LEU A 223 16.99 -1.85 4.08
N LEU A 224 15.88 -1.62 3.39
CA LEU A 224 15.75 -1.97 1.98
C LEU A 224 16.83 -1.28 1.14
N ILE A 225 17.09 -0.01 1.42
CA ILE A 225 18.13 0.77 0.74
C ILE A 225 19.52 0.26 1.14
N ASP A 226 19.76 0.05 2.43
CA ASP A 226 21.05 -0.42 2.93
C ASP A 226 21.44 -1.79 2.35
N LEU A 227 20.44 -2.65 2.14
CA LEU A 227 20.64 -3.98 1.56
C LEU A 227 20.70 -3.98 0.04
N GLU A 228 20.48 -2.83 -0.59
CA GLU A 228 20.49 -2.69 -2.05
C GLU A 228 19.48 -3.61 -2.74
N LEU A 229 18.36 -3.89 -2.06
CA LEU A 229 17.42 -4.89 -2.56
C LEU A 229 16.62 -4.40 -3.76
N VAL A 230 16.35 -3.09 -3.83
CA VAL A 230 15.60 -2.51 -4.94
C VAL A 230 16.46 -1.67 -5.88
N SER A 231 17.78 -1.83 -5.82
CA SER A 231 18.71 -1.06 -6.67
C SER A 231 18.34 -1.07 -8.16
N PRO A 232 17.89 -2.19 -8.76
CA PRO A 232 17.52 -2.16 -10.16
C PRO A 232 16.38 -1.20 -10.51
N TRP A 233 15.57 -0.83 -9.53
CA TRP A 233 14.40 0.03 -9.74
C TRP A 233 14.46 1.32 -8.96
N GLY A 234 15.49 1.51 -8.17
CA GLY A 234 15.59 2.63 -7.24
C GLY A 234 15.99 3.93 -7.89
N ALA A 235 15.71 5.02 -7.19
CA ALA A 235 16.20 6.33 -7.57
C ALA A 235 17.71 6.39 -7.33
N ASP A 236 18.40 7.18 -8.17
CA ASP A 236 19.85 7.30 -8.09
C ASP A 236 20.33 7.89 -6.77
N GLN A 237 19.48 8.63 -6.11
CA GLN A 237 19.79 9.20 -4.80
C GLN A 237 18.70 8.81 -3.81
N ALA A 238 19.08 7.99 -2.85
CA ALA A 238 18.21 7.69 -1.72
C ALA A 238 18.24 8.90 -0.79
N LEU A 239 17.31 9.80 -1.01
CA LEU A 239 17.20 10.98 -0.15
C LEU A 239 16.72 10.58 1.24
N PRO A 240 17.28 11.15 2.30
CA PRO A 240 16.74 10.90 3.63
C PRO A 240 15.26 11.22 3.64
N CYS A 241 14.52 10.35 4.27
CA CYS A 241 13.07 10.48 4.30
C CYS A 241 12.69 11.53 5.33
N GLN A 242 12.58 12.78 4.88
CA GLN A 242 12.05 13.85 5.73
C GLN A 242 10.55 13.89 5.52
N GLU A 243 9.83 13.27 6.40
CA GLU A 243 8.39 13.33 6.39
C GLU A 243 7.88 13.60 7.80
N ASP A 244 6.91 14.48 7.91
CA ASP A 244 6.25 14.79 9.17
C ASP A 244 4.75 14.78 8.90
N ALA A 245 4.07 13.76 9.40
CA ALA A 245 2.65 13.57 9.19
C ALA A 245 1.82 13.84 10.44
N ALA A 246 2.40 14.50 11.44
CA ALA A 246 1.72 14.72 12.73
C ALA A 246 0.41 15.51 12.59
N LEU A 247 0.34 16.43 11.64
CA LEU A 247 -0.85 17.28 11.43
C LEU A 247 -1.90 16.63 10.55
N LEU A 248 -1.58 15.51 9.90
CA LEU A 248 -2.52 14.80 9.02
C LEU A 248 -3.44 13.91 9.85
N THR A 249 -4.68 13.77 9.39
CA THR A 249 -5.58 12.75 9.95
C THR A 249 -5.11 11.36 9.54
N GLU A 250 -5.65 10.34 10.21
CA GLU A 250 -5.32 8.96 9.88
C GLU A 250 -5.65 8.65 8.41
N GLU A 251 -6.81 9.12 7.95
CA GLU A 251 -7.23 8.93 6.57
C GLU A 251 -6.30 9.65 5.60
N GLU A 252 -5.92 10.87 5.91
CA GLU A 252 -4.97 11.63 5.08
C GLU A 252 -3.61 10.95 5.03
N ARG A 253 -3.12 10.44 6.16
CA ARG A 253 -1.85 9.71 6.21
C ARG A 253 -1.91 8.47 5.32
N ALA A 254 -3.00 7.72 5.38
CA ALA A 254 -3.15 6.49 4.61
C ALA A 254 -3.09 6.73 3.09
N GLN A 255 -3.49 7.92 2.64
CA GLN A 255 -3.43 8.26 1.22
C GLN A 255 -2.13 8.93 0.83
N ALA A 256 -1.58 9.77 1.70
CA ALA A 256 -0.42 10.61 1.37
C ALA A 256 0.91 9.87 1.49
N LEU A 257 1.11 9.15 2.59
CA LEU A 257 2.41 8.57 2.90
C LEU A 257 2.85 7.50 1.91
N PRO A 258 1.97 6.57 1.47
CA PRO A 258 2.44 5.57 0.50
C PRO A 258 2.93 6.17 -0.80
N LEU A 259 2.22 7.18 -1.33
CA LEU A 259 2.64 7.82 -2.58
C LEU A 259 3.94 8.59 -2.39
N ALA A 260 4.05 9.35 -1.30
CA ALA A 260 5.26 10.11 -0.99
C ALA A 260 6.48 9.18 -0.92
N ARG A 261 6.32 8.06 -0.22
CA ARG A 261 7.40 7.09 -0.03
C ARG A 261 7.76 6.36 -1.31
N LEU A 262 6.75 5.89 -2.05
CA LEU A 262 6.99 5.16 -3.29
C LEU A 262 7.70 6.03 -4.31
N SER A 263 7.29 7.30 -4.44
CA SER A 263 7.91 8.22 -5.40
C SER A 263 9.38 8.53 -5.08
N ARG A 264 9.77 8.38 -3.81
CA ARG A 264 11.18 8.55 -3.43
C ARG A 264 11.99 7.28 -3.58
N LEU A 265 11.36 6.14 -3.32
CA LEU A 265 12.04 4.85 -3.29
C LEU A 265 12.32 4.31 -4.69
N ILE A 266 11.38 4.47 -5.61
CA ILE A 266 11.41 3.86 -6.94
C ILE A 266 11.42 4.97 -7.99
N SER A 267 12.35 4.85 -8.96
CA SER A 267 12.47 5.84 -10.03
C SER A 267 11.34 5.72 -11.04
N ALA A 268 11.22 6.71 -11.93
CA ALA A 268 10.25 6.65 -13.03
C ALA A 268 10.50 5.42 -13.89
N GLU A 269 11.76 5.17 -14.23
CA GLU A 269 12.14 3.99 -15.02
C GLU A 269 11.85 2.70 -14.25
N GLY A 270 12.10 2.70 -12.94
CA GLY A 270 11.80 1.56 -12.08
C GLY A 270 10.33 1.21 -12.05
N LEU A 271 9.46 2.21 -11.93
CA LEU A 271 8.01 1.98 -11.94
C LEU A 271 7.56 1.39 -13.26
N LYS A 272 8.14 1.86 -14.37
CA LYS A 272 7.82 1.34 -15.70
C LYS A 272 8.24 -0.14 -15.80
N LYS A 273 9.45 -0.46 -15.34
CA LYS A 273 9.95 -1.85 -15.34
C LYS A 273 9.10 -2.76 -14.45
N LEU A 274 8.56 -2.23 -13.35
CA LEU A 274 7.69 -2.98 -12.46
C LEU A 274 6.24 -3.03 -12.95
N ARG A 275 5.99 -2.47 -14.13
CA ARG A 275 4.68 -2.49 -14.78
C ARG A 275 3.59 -1.78 -13.97
N ALA A 276 3.97 -0.69 -13.33
CA ALA A 276 3.01 0.16 -12.64
C ALA A 276 2.00 0.72 -13.65
N SER A 277 0.77 0.97 -13.19
CA SER A 277 -0.24 1.58 -14.04
C SER A 277 0.21 2.96 -14.52
N ARG A 278 -0.31 3.40 -15.66
CA ARG A 278 -0.03 4.75 -16.15
C ARG A 278 -0.42 5.81 -15.13
N ASN A 279 -1.54 5.60 -14.45
CA ASN A 279 -2.00 6.53 -13.44
C ASN A 279 -1.00 6.64 -12.28
N LEU A 280 -0.51 5.51 -11.78
CA LEU A 280 0.47 5.53 -10.69
C LEU A 280 1.79 6.18 -11.13
N GLN A 281 2.26 5.84 -12.33
CA GLN A 281 3.47 6.44 -12.88
C GLN A 281 3.34 7.96 -12.98
N GLU A 282 2.20 8.45 -13.46
CA GLU A 282 1.96 9.87 -13.63
C GLU A 282 1.85 10.60 -12.29
N ARG A 283 1.15 10.01 -11.33
CA ARG A 283 1.04 10.59 -9.99
C ARG A 283 2.42 10.74 -9.34
N CYS A 284 3.25 9.71 -9.44
CA CYS A 284 4.61 9.77 -8.89
C CYS A 284 5.47 10.79 -9.65
N ARG A 285 5.31 10.87 -10.97
CA ARG A 285 6.06 11.82 -11.80
C ARG A 285 5.74 13.26 -11.40
N ARG A 286 4.46 13.56 -11.23
CA ARG A 286 4.02 14.90 -10.82
C ARG A 286 4.54 15.27 -9.44
N LEU A 287 4.47 14.32 -8.51
CA LEU A 287 4.96 14.55 -7.15
C LEU A 287 6.47 14.80 -7.13
N ARG A 288 7.24 13.99 -7.88
CA ARG A 288 8.69 14.20 -7.98
C ARG A 288 9.02 15.55 -8.58
N HIS A 289 8.29 15.94 -9.65
CA HIS A 289 8.51 17.23 -10.31
C HIS A 289 8.37 18.38 -9.31
N TRP A 290 7.25 18.43 -8.59
CA TRP A 290 7.00 19.52 -7.67
C TRP A 290 7.89 19.47 -6.44
N ARG A 291 8.23 18.30 -5.97
CA ARG A 291 9.20 18.16 -4.88
C ARG A 291 10.56 18.74 -5.25
N GLN A 292 11.01 18.51 -6.48
CA GLN A 292 12.29 19.02 -6.96
C GLN A 292 12.24 20.50 -7.32
N THR A 293 11.09 20.97 -7.79
CA THR A 293 10.92 22.34 -8.27
C THR A 293 10.69 23.34 -7.13
N MET A 294 10.13 22.86 -6.01
CA MET A 294 9.78 23.75 -4.89
C MET A 294 11.01 24.48 -4.37
N PRO A 295 11.03 25.82 -4.44
CA PRO A 295 12.11 26.58 -3.81
C PRO A 295 11.92 26.63 -2.31
N ASP A 296 12.99 26.98 -1.58
CA ASP A 296 12.91 27.20 -0.14
C ASP A 296 11.93 28.33 0.18
N ASP A 297 11.93 29.36 -0.67
CA ASP A 297 10.95 30.44 -0.60
C ASP A 297 9.87 30.22 -1.66
N ARG A 298 8.69 29.87 -1.21
CA ARG A 298 7.58 29.55 -2.11
C ARG A 298 6.99 30.74 -2.83
N GLU A 299 7.16 31.93 -2.29
CA GLU A 299 6.72 33.12 -2.99
C GLU A 299 7.55 33.36 -4.24
N ALA A 300 8.68 32.65 -4.36
CA ALA A 300 9.48 32.68 -5.58
C ALA A 300 8.82 31.96 -6.75
N LEU A 301 7.81 31.11 -6.50
CA LEU A 301 7.05 30.48 -7.58
C LEU A 301 6.10 31.50 -8.21
N SER A 302 6.06 31.53 -9.52
CA SER A 302 5.11 32.39 -10.24
C SER A 302 3.67 31.95 -9.90
N GLU A 303 2.71 32.86 -10.09
CA GLU A 303 1.30 32.50 -9.92
C GLU A 303 0.92 31.36 -10.83
N GLN A 304 1.45 31.35 -12.06
CA GLN A 304 1.15 30.28 -13.01
C GLN A 304 1.66 28.94 -12.50
N ASP A 305 2.87 28.90 -11.94
CA ASP A 305 3.41 27.66 -11.37
C ASP A 305 2.64 27.23 -10.13
N ARG A 306 2.24 28.18 -9.30
CA ARG A 306 1.45 27.87 -8.11
C ARG A 306 0.10 27.24 -8.51
N LEU A 307 -0.56 27.81 -9.52
CA LEU A 307 -1.80 27.21 -10.02
C LEU A 307 -1.55 25.82 -10.60
N GLN A 308 -0.48 25.67 -11.40
CA GLN A 308 -0.18 24.40 -12.02
C GLN A 308 0.11 23.30 -10.98
N LEU A 309 0.78 23.66 -9.89
CA LEU A 309 1.05 22.72 -8.79
C LEU A 309 -0.25 22.11 -8.27
N HIS A 310 -1.25 22.96 -8.00
CA HIS A 310 -2.52 22.47 -7.47
C HIS A 310 -3.34 21.71 -8.51
N LEU A 311 -3.24 22.10 -9.79
CA LEU A 311 -3.88 21.34 -10.86
C LEU A 311 -3.25 19.95 -11.00
N ASP A 312 -1.93 19.88 -10.91
CA ASP A 312 -1.21 18.61 -11.07
C ASP A 312 -1.46 17.67 -9.89
N LEU A 313 -1.34 18.17 -8.66
CA LEU A 313 -1.35 17.30 -7.49
C LEU A 313 -2.77 17.00 -6.98
N GLY A 314 -3.66 18.01 -7.00
CA GLY A 314 -5.04 17.79 -6.59
C GLY A 314 -5.15 17.05 -5.26
N SER A 315 -5.79 15.88 -5.28
CA SER A 315 -5.95 15.06 -4.08
C SER A 315 -4.64 14.48 -3.56
N ASP A 316 -3.57 14.53 -4.34
CA ASP A 316 -2.24 14.06 -3.94
C ASP A 316 -1.41 15.14 -3.24
N LEU A 317 -1.94 16.36 -3.10
CA LEU A 317 -1.19 17.45 -2.47
C LEU A 317 -0.66 17.08 -1.08
N PRO A 318 -1.39 16.37 -0.23
CA PRO A 318 -0.86 15.98 1.08
C PRO A 318 0.44 15.17 1.00
N ALA A 319 0.68 14.44 -0.09
CA ALA A 319 1.95 13.72 -0.27
C ALA A 319 3.14 14.67 -0.41
N LEU A 320 2.90 15.90 -0.91
CA LEU A 320 3.91 16.94 -0.92
C LEU A 320 3.98 17.63 0.45
N ILE A 321 2.82 17.87 1.07
CA ILE A 321 2.73 18.61 2.34
C ILE A 321 3.57 17.94 3.44
N VAL A 322 3.61 16.59 3.48
CA VAL A 322 4.34 15.89 4.55
C VAL A 322 5.84 16.20 4.55
N GLN A 323 6.36 16.81 3.49
CA GLN A 323 7.77 17.18 3.38
C GLN A 323 8.02 18.65 3.73
N LEU A 324 6.96 19.41 4.00
CA LEU A 324 7.07 20.83 4.26
C LEU A 324 7.30 21.12 5.75
N ASP A 325 7.77 22.32 6.06
CA ASP A 325 7.90 22.77 7.46
C ASP A 325 6.54 22.78 8.14
N SER A 326 6.51 22.52 9.44
CA SER A 326 5.25 22.34 10.18
C SER A 326 4.33 23.56 10.12
N SER A 327 4.88 24.78 10.19
CA SER A 327 4.07 26.00 10.08
C SER A 327 3.35 26.08 8.74
N LEU A 328 4.05 25.70 7.70
CA LEU A 328 3.53 25.70 6.34
C LEU A 328 2.54 24.59 6.12
N GLN A 329 2.81 23.42 6.73
CA GLN A 329 1.85 22.31 6.67
C GLN A 329 0.49 22.71 7.20
N ALA A 330 0.47 23.43 8.35
CA ALA A 330 -0.79 23.84 8.98
C ALA A 330 -1.59 24.74 8.02
N ASP A 331 -0.92 25.72 7.41
CA ASP A 331 -1.57 26.63 6.48
C ASP A 331 -2.10 25.91 5.24
N TRP A 332 -1.24 25.08 4.64
CA TRP A 332 -1.63 24.37 3.41
C TRP A 332 -2.73 23.35 3.65
N LEU A 333 -2.69 22.62 4.78
CA LEU A 333 -3.74 21.67 5.11
C LEU A 333 -5.08 22.38 5.32
N ALA A 334 -5.07 23.53 6.01
CA ALA A 334 -6.30 24.29 6.24
C ALA A 334 -6.93 24.69 4.90
N ARG A 335 -6.10 25.19 3.98
CA ARG A 335 -6.59 25.60 2.66
C ARG A 335 -7.04 24.38 1.83
N TRP A 336 -6.27 23.30 1.84
CA TRP A 336 -6.59 22.11 1.07
C TRP A 336 -7.89 21.45 1.57
N ARG A 337 -8.13 21.48 2.88
CA ARG A 337 -9.34 20.90 3.47
C ARG A 337 -10.59 21.72 3.19
N ASP A 338 -10.43 22.97 2.75
CA ASP A 338 -11.55 23.84 2.38
C ASP A 338 -11.84 23.67 0.88
N PRO A 339 -12.94 22.99 0.52
CA PRO A 339 -13.21 22.74 -0.89
C PRO A 339 -13.55 24.00 -1.69
N THR A 340 -13.75 25.15 -1.02
CA THR A 340 -14.04 26.40 -1.68
C THR A 340 -12.79 27.26 -1.92
N ASP A 341 -11.63 26.83 -1.46
CA ASP A 341 -10.39 27.57 -1.71
C ASP A 341 -10.09 27.56 -3.22
N PRO A 342 -10.07 28.73 -3.88
CA PRO A 342 -10.00 28.74 -5.34
C PRO A 342 -8.64 28.38 -5.92
N LEU A 343 -7.56 28.47 -5.14
CA LEU A 343 -6.24 28.06 -5.61
C LEU A 343 -5.98 26.59 -5.34
N PHE A 344 -6.33 26.13 -4.14
CA PHE A 344 -6.08 24.73 -3.75
C PHE A 344 -7.05 23.76 -4.43
N HIS A 345 -8.22 24.25 -4.85
CA HIS A 345 -9.20 23.48 -5.61
C HIS A 345 -9.61 24.26 -6.85
N PRO A 346 -8.72 24.42 -7.83
CA PRO A 346 -8.99 25.29 -8.98
C PRO A 346 -10.18 24.80 -9.78
N SER A 347 -11.09 25.70 -10.09
CA SER A 347 -12.23 25.42 -10.95
C SER A 347 -12.52 26.66 -11.77
N ALA A 348 -12.89 26.44 -13.04
CA ALA A 348 -13.27 27.53 -13.90
C ALA A 348 -14.59 28.13 -13.41
N PRO A 349 -14.66 29.48 -13.28
CA PRO A 349 -15.90 30.13 -12.83
C PRO A 349 -17.01 30.06 -13.87
N MET A 350 -16.70 29.67 -15.11
CA MET A 350 -17.64 29.57 -16.20
C MET A 350 -17.13 28.54 -17.22
N ASP A 351 -18.00 27.69 -17.72
CA ASP A 351 -17.59 26.70 -18.73
C ASP A 351 -17.48 27.31 -20.13
N GLY A 352 -16.77 26.62 -21.01
CA GLY A 352 -16.52 27.11 -22.36
C GLY A 352 -17.77 27.29 -23.20
N THR A 353 -18.76 26.42 -23.04
CA THR A 353 -20.02 26.51 -23.78
C THR A 353 -20.80 27.80 -23.41
N THR A 354 -20.92 28.07 -22.13
CA THR A 354 -21.56 29.30 -21.64
C THR A 354 -20.83 30.53 -22.13
N LEU A 355 -19.49 30.50 -22.07
CA LEU A 355 -18.64 31.63 -22.50
C LEU A 355 -18.83 31.92 -23.99
N GLN A 356 -18.84 30.86 -24.82
CA GLN A 356 -19.07 31.00 -26.25
C GLN A 356 -20.42 31.62 -26.54
N ARG A 357 -21.46 31.16 -25.85
CA ARG A 357 -22.83 31.67 -26.05
C ARG A 357 -22.96 33.13 -25.61
N GLU A 358 -22.40 33.48 -24.44
CA GLU A 358 -22.56 34.81 -23.89
C GLU A 358 -21.76 35.88 -24.65
N LEU A 359 -20.61 35.48 -25.21
CA LEU A 359 -19.70 36.41 -25.91
C LEU A 359 -19.70 36.20 -27.41
N ASN A 360 -20.49 35.26 -27.91
CA ASN A 360 -20.57 34.94 -29.33
C ASN A 360 -19.21 34.62 -29.94
N LEU A 361 -18.46 33.73 -29.25
CA LEU A 361 -17.13 33.35 -29.66
C LEU A 361 -17.14 32.06 -30.46
N ALA A 362 -16.27 31.98 -31.47
CA ALA A 362 -16.07 30.77 -32.23
C ALA A 362 -15.26 29.76 -31.41
N PRO A 363 -15.52 28.44 -31.58
CA PRO A 363 -14.65 27.44 -30.97
C PRO A 363 -13.23 27.52 -31.55
N GLY A 364 -12.22 27.29 -30.73
CA GLY A 364 -10.84 27.34 -31.17
C GLY A 364 -9.86 27.54 -30.04
N PRO A 365 -8.55 27.64 -30.37
CA PRO A 365 -7.51 27.77 -29.33
C PRO A 365 -7.67 29.01 -28.46
N GLN A 366 -8.23 30.10 -28.99
CA GLN A 366 -8.41 31.33 -28.23
C GLN A 366 -9.36 31.13 -27.06
N LEU A 367 -10.39 30.29 -27.23
CA LEU A 367 -11.30 29.96 -26.15
C LEU A 367 -10.56 29.28 -25.00
N GLY A 368 -9.65 28.35 -25.33
CA GLY A 368 -8.85 27.67 -24.32
C GLY A 368 -7.93 28.63 -23.55
N VAL A 369 -7.35 29.59 -24.27
CA VAL A 369 -6.49 30.60 -23.65
C VAL A 369 -7.31 31.49 -22.70
N LEU A 370 -8.50 31.89 -23.13
CA LEU A 370 -9.38 32.70 -22.30
C LEU A 370 -9.83 31.94 -21.03
N LEU A 371 -10.21 30.69 -21.18
CA LEU A 371 -10.61 29.85 -20.03
C LEU A 371 -9.47 29.72 -19.02
N ARG A 372 -8.25 29.55 -19.51
CA ARG A 372 -7.08 29.47 -18.63
C ARG A 372 -6.84 30.80 -17.93
N HIS A 373 -7.02 31.92 -18.60
CA HIS A 373 -6.90 33.25 -18.01
C HIS A 373 -7.93 33.42 -16.89
N LEU A 374 -9.20 33.03 -17.13
CA LEU A 374 -10.24 33.15 -16.10
C LEU A 374 -9.95 32.24 -14.90
N LEU A 375 -9.43 31.10 -15.16
CA LEU A 375 -9.00 30.20 -14.08
C LEU A 375 -7.90 30.83 -13.22
N UNK A 376 -6.94 31.41 -13.74
CA UNK A 376 -5.93 32.08 -13.11
C UNK A 376 -6.41 33.20 -12.26
N GLU A 377 -7.29 33.97 -12.86
CA GLU A 377 -7.83 35.14 -12.14
C GLU A 377 -8.70 34.71 -10.97
N HIS A 378 -9.49 33.65 -11.17
CA HIS A 378 -10.33 33.10 -10.11
C HIS A 378 -9.47 32.48 -8.99
N ALA A 379 -8.43 31.76 -9.35
CA ALA A 379 -7.58 31.06 -8.38
C ALA A 379 -6.91 32.05 -7.40
N PHE A 380 -6.59 33.23 -7.88
CA PHE A 380 -5.91 34.23 -7.07
C PHE A 380 -6.87 35.32 -6.53
N GLY A 381 -8.18 35.06 -6.63
CA GLY A 381 -9.19 35.86 -5.97
C GLY A 381 -9.52 37.20 -6.65
N ARG A 382 -9.07 37.41 -7.88
CA ARG A 382 -9.33 38.65 -8.59
C ARG A 382 -10.70 38.70 -9.23
N ILE A 383 -11.31 37.55 -9.49
CA ILE A 383 -12.70 37.44 -9.92
C ILE A 383 -13.42 36.37 -9.10
N SER A 384 -14.74 36.51 -8.97
CA SER A 384 -15.56 35.57 -8.20
C SER A 384 -16.93 35.44 -8.88
N GLY A 385 -17.30 34.22 -9.24
CA GLY A 385 -18.60 33.94 -9.81
C GLY A 385 -18.71 34.28 -11.30
N LYS A 386 -19.88 34.01 -11.84
CA LYS A 386 -20.13 34.14 -13.30
C LYS A 386 -20.09 35.56 -13.78
N GLU A 387 -20.65 36.50 -13.01
CA GLU A 387 -20.72 37.92 -13.43
C GLU A 387 -19.30 38.50 -13.57
N ASP A 388 -18.45 38.30 -12.57
CA ASP A 388 -17.08 38.77 -12.64
C ASP A 388 -16.33 38.13 -13.81
N ALA A 389 -16.54 36.81 -14.00
CA ALA A 389 -15.89 36.08 -15.08
C ALA A 389 -16.30 36.64 -16.45
N LEU A 390 -17.57 36.95 -16.62
CA LEU A 390 -18.05 37.50 -17.87
C LEU A 390 -17.46 38.87 -18.15
N LEU A 391 -17.43 39.75 -17.13
CA LEU A 391 -16.83 41.07 -17.28
C LEU A 391 -15.34 40.98 -17.61
N GLU A 392 -14.61 40.10 -16.95
CA GLU A 392 -13.20 39.90 -17.23
C GLU A 392 -12.95 39.35 -18.63
N ALA A 393 -13.82 38.42 -19.06
CA ALA A 393 -13.74 37.86 -20.40
C ALA A 393 -13.97 38.92 -21.46
N GLN A 394 -14.96 39.81 -21.24
CA GLN A 394 -15.24 40.93 -22.13
C GLN A 394 -14.06 41.89 -22.24
N ARG A 395 -13.43 42.19 -21.09
CA ARG A 395 -12.25 43.08 -21.03
C ARG A 395 -11.08 42.42 -21.79
N TRP A 396 -10.87 41.13 -21.57
CA TRP A 396 -9.78 40.39 -22.23
C TRP A 396 -9.95 40.40 -23.75
N CYS A 397 -11.19 40.19 -24.23
CA CYS A 397 -11.47 40.22 -25.67
C CYS A 397 -11.29 41.61 -26.25
N ALA A 398 -11.62 42.65 -25.49
CA ALA A 398 -11.48 44.06 -25.94
C ALA A 398 -10.01 44.44 -26.16
N GLN A 399 -9.07 43.68 -25.61
CA GLN A 399 -7.63 43.93 -25.81
C GLN A 399 -7.10 43.16 -27.05
N ASP A 400 -7.99 42.82 -27.99
CA ASP A 400 -7.69 42.13 -29.27
C ASP A 400 -7.13 40.71 -29.05
N ARG A 401 -7.35 40.13 -27.86
CA ARG A 401 -6.87 38.79 -27.58
C ARG A 401 -7.85 37.71 -28.08
N CYS A 402 -9.07 38.12 -28.42
CA CYS A 402 -10.07 37.26 -29.06
C CYS A 402 -10.19 37.58 -30.56
N ALA A 403 -9.15 38.17 -31.13
CA ALA A 403 -9.18 38.53 -32.55
C ALA A 403 -9.33 37.31 -33.42
N LEU A 404 -10.09 37.39 -34.47
CA LEU A 404 -10.54 36.38 -35.41
C LEU A 404 -9.46 35.59 -36.11
#